data_b53804686a9871c5b5087c14c2918738
#
_entry.id   b53804686a9871c5b5087c14c2918738
#
_cell.length_a   1.000
_cell.length_b   1.000
_cell.length_c   1.000
_cell.angle_alpha   90.00
_cell.angle_beta   90.00
_cell.angle_gamma   90.00
#
_symmetry.space_group_name_H-M   'P 1'
#
loop_
_entity.id
_entity.type
_entity.pdbx_description
1 polymer ?
#
loop_
_entity_poly.entity_id
_entity_poly.type
_entity_poly.pdbx_seq_one_letter_code
_entity_poly.pdbx_strand_id
1 'polypeptide(L)'
;MTDTKKVAFITGANRGLGLETARILGKQGITVVLGSRDLAKGQAAAEELRKEGAKSVEAVRFDVDKTADHKEIYNYLERKYGKLDILINNAGILDEGIKGSNGSLGLNSTSRVTQENLRKTFETNFFQAIALTQTLLPLIKKSPAGRIVNLSSILGSLTLHADPKSPIYEMKNFAYDASKAALNAFTIHLAQELRGTAIKVNSAHPGWVKTTMGGPQAPLEVSEGGKTSAQLATLPDDGPSGGFFHLGRPVPW
;
A
#
# COMPACT_ATOMS: atom_id res chain seq x y z
N MET A 1 5.40 -12.11 -30.34
CA MET A 1 5.28 -12.08 -28.86
C MET A 1 4.11 -11.17 -28.53
N THR A 2 3.02 -11.71 -28.05
CA THR A 2 1.87 -10.88 -27.62
C THR A 2 2.33 -10.06 -26.41
N ASP A 3 2.40 -8.77 -26.61
CA ASP A 3 2.69 -7.79 -25.54
C ASP A 3 1.53 -7.86 -24.51
N THR A 4 1.62 -8.82 -23.60
CA THR A 4 0.60 -9.01 -22.57
C THR A 4 0.78 -7.88 -21.55
N LYS A 5 -0.05 -6.85 -21.65
CA LYS A 5 -0.04 -5.71 -20.72
C LYS A 5 0.02 -6.19 -19.28
N LYS A 6 0.87 -5.56 -18.49
CA LYS A 6 0.92 -5.78 -17.04
C LYS A 6 -0.39 -5.35 -16.41
N VAL A 7 -0.84 -6.08 -15.39
CA VAL A 7 -2.06 -5.82 -14.63
C VAL A 7 -1.69 -5.50 -13.19
N ALA A 8 -2.16 -4.36 -12.69
CA ALA A 8 -1.97 -3.92 -11.31
C ALA A 8 -3.32 -3.88 -10.57
N PHE A 9 -3.36 -4.37 -9.33
CA PHE A 9 -4.46 -4.17 -8.40
C PHE A 9 -3.97 -3.32 -7.22
N ILE A 10 -4.70 -2.24 -6.90
CA ILE A 10 -4.34 -1.28 -5.85
C ILE A 10 -5.51 -1.14 -4.89
N THR A 11 -5.31 -1.45 -3.61
CA THR A 11 -6.34 -1.30 -2.59
C THR A 11 -6.48 0.15 -2.13
N GLY A 12 -7.73 0.62 -1.89
CA GLY A 12 -7.98 1.98 -1.43
C GLY A 12 -7.58 3.07 -2.42
N ALA A 13 -7.75 2.81 -3.73
CA ALA A 13 -7.17 3.63 -4.80
C ALA A 13 -8.11 4.70 -5.39
N ASN A 14 -9.24 5.00 -4.75
CA ASN A 14 -10.15 6.04 -5.23
C ASN A 14 -9.74 7.47 -4.81
N ARG A 15 -8.67 7.63 -4.06
CA ARG A 15 -8.12 8.94 -3.60
C ARG A 15 -6.69 8.81 -3.08
N GLY A 16 -6.05 9.97 -2.86
CA GLY A 16 -4.76 10.06 -2.17
C GLY A 16 -3.65 9.24 -2.82
N LEU A 17 -2.83 8.57 -2.00
CA LEU A 17 -1.64 7.84 -2.45
C LEU A 17 -1.96 6.72 -3.43
N GLY A 18 -3.04 5.97 -3.19
CA GLY A 18 -3.46 4.88 -4.08
C GLY A 18 -3.86 5.39 -5.46
N LEU A 19 -4.60 6.50 -5.52
CA LEU A 19 -4.99 7.15 -6.78
C LEU A 19 -3.77 7.67 -7.54
N GLU A 20 -2.84 8.32 -6.82
CA GLU A 20 -1.64 8.85 -7.45
C GLU A 20 -0.71 7.73 -7.97
N THR A 21 -0.56 6.66 -7.20
CA THR A 21 0.16 5.46 -7.68
C THR A 21 -0.50 4.89 -8.94
N ALA A 22 -1.83 4.80 -8.95
CA ALA A 22 -2.61 4.37 -10.12
C ALA A 22 -2.39 5.28 -11.34
N ARG A 23 -2.33 6.59 -11.12
CA ARG A 23 -2.05 7.61 -12.15
C ARG A 23 -0.71 7.37 -12.81
N ILE A 24 0.33 7.18 -12.00
CA ILE A 24 1.70 6.95 -12.49
C ILE A 24 1.76 5.64 -13.30
N LEU A 25 1.23 4.54 -12.77
CA LEU A 25 1.26 3.24 -13.45
C LEU A 25 0.40 3.24 -14.72
N GLY A 26 -0.78 3.85 -14.68
CA GLY A 26 -1.66 3.95 -15.85
C GLY A 26 -1.05 4.75 -17.01
N LYS A 27 -0.31 5.84 -16.71
CA LYS A 27 0.45 6.61 -17.71
C LYS A 27 1.62 5.83 -18.32
N GLN A 28 2.13 4.81 -17.62
CA GLN A 28 3.13 3.88 -18.15
C GLN A 28 2.52 2.74 -18.98
N GLY A 29 1.21 2.76 -19.25
CA GLY A 29 0.51 1.76 -20.06
C GLY A 29 0.11 0.48 -19.30
N ILE A 30 0.29 0.44 -17.99
CA ILE A 30 -0.14 -0.68 -17.15
C ILE A 30 -1.67 -0.64 -17.00
N THR A 31 -2.33 -1.78 -17.12
CA THR A 31 -3.74 -1.91 -16.78
C THR A 31 -3.90 -1.82 -15.26
N VAL A 32 -4.70 -0.86 -14.79
CA VAL A 32 -4.88 -0.62 -13.35
C VAL A 32 -6.31 -0.92 -12.92
N VAL A 33 -6.46 -1.78 -11.93
CA VAL A 33 -7.72 -2.09 -11.26
C VAL A 33 -7.72 -1.39 -9.89
N LEU A 34 -8.60 -0.40 -9.73
CA LEU A 34 -8.76 0.37 -8.49
C LEU A 34 -9.72 -0.36 -7.56
N GLY A 35 -9.23 -0.81 -6.40
CA GLY A 35 -10.08 -1.30 -5.32
C GLY A 35 -10.65 -0.13 -4.51
N SER A 36 -11.97 0.02 -4.45
CA SER A 36 -12.66 1.07 -3.69
C SER A 36 -13.87 0.52 -2.94
N ARG A 37 -14.04 0.89 -1.66
CA ARG A 37 -15.23 0.53 -0.87
C ARG A 37 -16.51 1.14 -1.46
N ASP A 38 -16.41 2.33 -1.99
CA ASP A 38 -17.45 3.05 -2.70
C ASP A 38 -17.17 2.95 -4.21
N LEU A 39 -17.99 2.14 -4.92
CA LEU A 39 -17.78 1.89 -6.34
C LEU A 39 -17.95 3.17 -7.17
N ALA A 40 -18.90 4.03 -6.81
CA ALA A 40 -19.14 5.27 -7.56
C ALA A 40 -17.92 6.20 -7.51
N LYS A 41 -17.29 6.34 -6.31
CA LYS A 41 -16.04 7.09 -6.16
C LYS A 41 -14.88 6.43 -6.91
N GLY A 42 -14.83 5.10 -6.92
CA GLY A 42 -13.83 4.36 -7.69
C GLY A 42 -13.98 4.60 -9.20
N GLN A 43 -15.20 4.55 -9.70
CA GLN A 43 -15.51 4.81 -11.12
C GLN A 43 -15.17 6.24 -11.55
N ALA A 44 -15.53 7.23 -10.72
CA ALA A 44 -15.16 8.63 -10.96
C ALA A 44 -13.65 8.83 -11.04
N ALA A 45 -12.90 8.19 -10.11
CA ALA A 45 -11.44 8.21 -10.11
C ALA A 45 -10.86 7.54 -11.37
N ALA A 46 -11.40 6.40 -11.78
CA ALA A 46 -10.97 5.72 -13.00
C ALA A 46 -11.22 6.56 -14.25
N GLU A 47 -12.34 7.28 -14.31
CA GLU A 47 -12.67 8.18 -15.41
C GLU A 47 -11.73 9.40 -15.45
N GLU A 48 -11.43 9.99 -14.30
CA GLU A 48 -10.42 11.06 -14.17
C GLU A 48 -9.08 10.61 -14.75
N LEU A 49 -8.58 9.44 -14.32
CA LEU A 49 -7.32 8.90 -14.81
C LEU A 49 -7.32 8.63 -16.32
N ARG A 50 -8.44 8.15 -16.87
CA ARG A 50 -8.57 7.94 -18.33
C ARG A 50 -8.52 9.25 -19.11
N LYS A 51 -9.14 10.32 -18.60
CA LYS A 51 -9.06 11.67 -19.20
C LYS A 51 -7.64 12.22 -19.18
N GLU A 52 -6.83 11.82 -18.22
CA GLU A 52 -5.42 12.21 -18.07
C GLU A 52 -4.44 11.32 -18.87
N GLY A 53 -4.94 10.37 -19.66
CA GLY A 53 -4.15 9.54 -20.55
C GLY A 53 -3.85 8.12 -20.05
N ALA A 54 -4.30 7.73 -18.86
CA ALA A 54 -4.20 6.35 -18.38
C ALA A 54 -5.31 5.47 -19.02
N LYS A 55 -5.08 4.99 -20.24
CA LYS A 55 -6.12 4.37 -21.09
C LYS A 55 -6.78 3.11 -20.51
N SER A 56 -6.08 2.33 -19.70
CA SER A 56 -6.53 1.02 -19.19
C SER A 56 -6.72 1.08 -17.67
N VAL A 57 -7.72 1.83 -17.20
CA VAL A 57 -8.05 1.95 -15.76
C VAL A 57 -9.51 1.61 -15.56
N GLU A 58 -9.78 0.80 -14.55
CA GLU A 58 -11.13 0.46 -14.12
C GLU A 58 -11.22 0.39 -12.59
N ALA A 59 -12.43 0.41 -12.07
CA ALA A 59 -12.68 0.32 -10.64
C ALA A 59 -13.56 -0.89 -10.33
N VAL A 60 -13.26 -1.53 -9.20
CA VAL A 60 -14.07 -2.59 -8.60
C VAL A 60 -14.47 -2.21 -7.19
N ARG A 61 -15.66 -2.65 -6.77
CA ARG A 61 -16.00 -2.57 -5.36
C ARG A 61 -15.11 -3.53 -4.59
N PHE A 62 -14.40 -3.01 -3.60
CA PHE A 62 -13.49 -3.78 -2.76
C PHE A 62 -13.32 -3.13 -1.40
N ASP A 63 -13.66 -3.84 -0.36
CA ASP A 63 -13.41 -3.48 1.04
C ASP A 63 -12.40 -4.46 1.61
N VAL A 64 -11.21 -3.95 1.95
CA VAL A 64 -10.12 -4.79 2.44
C VAL A 64 -10.51 -5.55 3.72
N ASP A 65 -11.37 -4.97 4.56
CA ASP A 65 -11.82 -5.56 5.81
C ASP A 65 -12.91 -6.64 5.63
N LYS A 66 -13.31 -6.93 4.37
CA LYS A 66 -14.28 -7.98 4.03
C LYS A 66 -13.61 -9.15 3.32
N THR A 67 -13.42 -10.25 4.00
CA THR A 67 -12.79 -11.47 3.45
C THR A 67 -13.51 -12.00 2.20
N ALA A 68 -14.84 -11.81 2.09
CA ALA A 68 -15.58 -12.18 0.89
C ALA A 68 -15.10 -11.42 -0.35
N ASP A 69 -14.78 -10.13 -0.20
CA ASP A 69 -14.30 -9.29 -1.29
C ASP A 69 -12.92 -9.77 -1.80
N HIS A 70 -12.10 -10.43 -0.96
CA HIS A 70 -10.81 -11.01 -1.38
C HIS A 70 -11.01 -12.13 -2.41
N LYS A 71 -12.01 -13.00 -2.18
CA LYS A 71 -12.34 -14.07 -3.12
C LYS A 71 -12.98 -13.51 -4.41
N GLU A 72 -13.81 -12.50 -4.27
CA GLU A 72 -14.45 -11.84 -5.42
C GLU A 72 -13.41 -11.18 -6.33
N ILE A 73 -12.43 -10.45 -5.77
CA ILE A 73 -11.37 -9.84 -6.57
C ILE A 73 -10.45 -10.88 -7.20
N TYR A 74 -10.14 -11.98 -6.51
CA TYR A 74 -9.41 -13.10 -7.11
C TYR A 74 -10.13 -13.62 -8.36
N ASN A 75 -11.42 -13.98 -8.23
CA ASN A 75 -12.23 -14.50 -9.32
C ASN A 75 -12.35 -13.51 -10.49
N TYR A 76 -12.48 -12.22 -10.17
CA TYR A 76 -12.51 -11.16 -11.17
C TYR A 76 -11.22 -11.07 -11.98
N LEU A 77 -10.08 -11.00 -11.29
CA LEU A 77 -8.76 -10.91 -11.93
C LEU A 77 -8.43 -12.18 -12.72
N GLU A 78 -8.74 -13.36 -12.18
CA GLU A 78 -8.50 -14.62 -12.86
C GLU A 78 -9.31 -14.73 -14.15
N ARG A 79 -10.62 -14.45 -14.09
CA ARG A 79 -11.50 -14.53 -15.26
C ARG A 79 -11.14 -13.53 -16.34
N LYS A 80 -10.75 -12.31 -15.97
CA LYS A 80 -10.52 -11.22 -16.93
C LYS A 80 -9.13 -11.17 -17.48
N TYR A 81 -8.13 -11.50 -16.65
CA TYR A 81 -6.70 -11.31 -16.99
C TYR A 81 -5.89 -12.61 -16.88
N GLY A 82 -6.37 -13.61 -16.16
CA GLY A 82 -5.67 -14.87 -15.93
C GLY A 82 -4.44 -14.79 -15.04
N LYS A 83 -4.01 -13.58 -14.65
CA LYS A 83 -2.83 -13.28 -13.84
C LYS A 83 -2.97 -11.96 -13.11
N LEU A 84 -2.04 -11.71 -12.19
CA LEU A 84 -1.81 -10.40 -11.58
C LEU A 84 -0.30 -10.11 -11.57
N ASP A 85 0.12 -9.02 -12.18
CA ASP A 85 1.54 -8.65 -12.24
C ASP A 85 1.96 -7.79 -11.04
N ILE A 86 1.06 -6.93 -10.54
CA ILE A 86 1.37 -5.97 -9.48
C ILE A 86 0.25 -5.96 -8.45
N LEU A 87 0.59 -6.21 -7.19
CA LEU A 87 -0.28 -5.97 -6.04
C LEU A 87 0.27 -4.82 -5.21
N ILE A 88 -0.57 -3.80 -4.94
CA ILE A 88 -0.24 -2.72 -4.02
C ILE A 88 -1.21 -2.73 -2.85
N ASN A 89 -0.74 -3.19 -1.70
CA ASN A 89 -1.42 -3.10 -0.42
C ASN A 89 -1.32 -1.66 0.09
N ASN A 90 -2.19 -0.78 -0.42
CA ASN A 90 -2.20 0.65 -0.09
C ASN A 90 -3.26 1.00 0.96
N ALA A 91 -4.36 0.25 1.07
CA ALA A 91 -5.39 0.51 2.08
C ALA A 91 -4.79 0.50 3.48
N GLY A 92 -5.16 1.47 4.29
CA GLY A 92 -4.70 1.58 5.67
C GLY A 92 -5.42 2.69 6.41
N ILE A 93 -5.41 2.59 7.73
CA ILE A 93 -5.98 3.58 8.65
C ILE A 93 -4.94 4.02 9.67
N LEU A 94 -5.12 5.23 10.19
CA LEU A 94 -4.46 5.73 11.38
C LEU A 94 -5.57 6.12 12.34
N ASP A 95 -5.83 5.27 13.34
CA ASP A 95 -6.87 5.44 14.33
C ASP A 95 -6.27 5.14 15.71
N GLU A 96 -5.91 6.20 16.43
CA GLU A 96 -5.32 6.10 17.75
C GLU A 96 -6.37 6.29 18.87
N GLY A 97 -7.64 6.52 18.52
CA GLY A 97 -8.74 6.67 19.46
C GLY A 97 -8.71 7.94 20.32
N ILE A 98 -7.65 8.73 20.24
CA ILE A 98 -7.48 9.97 21.01
C ILE A 98 -7.47 11.13 20.03
N LYS A 99 -8.58 11.86 19.96
CA LYS A 99 -8.57 13.18 19.33
C LYS A 99 -8.03 14.17 20.35
N GLY A 100 -6.88 14.76 20.06
CA GLY A 100 -6.42 15.92 20.83
C GLY A 100 -7.47 17.03 20.80
N SER A 101 -7.55 17.85 21.83
CA SER A 101 -8.49 18.97 21.97
C SER A 101 -8.48 19.94 20.78
N ASN A 102 -7.47 19.89 19.93
CA ASN A 102 -7.26 20.77 18.77
C ASN A 102 -7.30 20.01 17.43
N GLY A 103 -7.84 18.77 17.37
CA GLY A 103 -7.83 17.98 16.15
C GLY A 103 -6.43 17.46 15.73
N SER A 104 -5.38 17.77 16.49
CA SER A 104 -4.09 17.14 16.36
C SER A 104 -4.19 15.67 16.76
N LEU A 105 -3.48 14.80 16.06
CA LEU A 105 -3.21 13.44 16.53
C LEU A 105 -2.61 13.58 17.93
N GLY A 106 -3.37 13.22 18.96
CA GLY A 106 -2.88 13.32 20.33
C GLY A 106 -1.61 12.51 20.44
N LEU A 107 -0.55 13.08 21.02
CA LEU A 107 0.65 12.32 21.37
C LEU A 107 0.22 11.14 22.21
N ASN A 108 0.22 9.95 21.62
CA ASN A 108 -0.30 8.77 22.25
C ASN A 108 0.68 8.29 23.31
N SER A 109 0.20 8.27 24.52
CA SER A 109 0.86 7.42 25.49
C SER A 109 0.55 5.97 25.11
N THR A 110 1.59 5.22 24.72
CA THR A 110 1.52 3.81 24.38
C THR A 110 0.74 3.00 25.44
N SER A 111 0.84 3.39 26.72
CA SER A 111 0.14 2.76 27.83
C SER A 111 -1.38 3.01 27.87
N ARG A 112 -1.90 3.92 27.04
CA ARG A 112 -3.32 4.30 27.00
C ARG A 112 -4.06 3.92 25.73
N VAL A 113 -3.37 3.37 24.73
CA VAL A 113 -4.04 2.87 23.52
C VAL A 113 -5.05 1.78 23.90
N THR A 114 -6.26 1.89 23.39
CA THR A 114 -7.30 0.91 23.69
C THR A 114 -7.09 -0.38 22.89
N GLN A 115 -7.52 -1.52 23.44
CA GLN A 115 -7.50 -2.79 22.73
C GLN A 115 -8.35 -2.75 21.44
N GLU A 116 -9.44 -1.97 21.45
CA GLU A 116 -10.28 -1.78 20.27
C GLU A 116 -9.52 -1.11 19.13
N ASN A 117 -8.88 0.06 19.39
CA ASN A 117 -8.10 0.77 18.39
C ASN A 117 -6.91 -0.05 17.89
N LEU A 118 -6.22 -0.74 18.80
CA LEU A 118 -5.12 -1.62 18.44
C LEU A 118 -5.59 -2.72 17.48
N ARG A 119 -6.65 -3.45 17.84
CA ARG A 119 -7.21 -4.52 16.99
C ARG A 119 -7.68 -4.00 15.64
N LYS A 120 -8.45 -2.90 15.62
CA LYS A 120 -8.96 -2.30 14.39
C LYS A 120 -7.84 -1.87 13.45
N THR A 121 -6.79 -1.24 14.00
CA THR A 121 -5.63 -0.79 13.21
C THR A 121 -4.85 -1.98 12.65
N PHE A 122 -4.60 -3.00 13.47
CA PHE A 122 -3.94 -4.22 13.00
C PHE A 122 -4.79 -4.99 12.00
N GLU A 123 -6.11 -5.04 12.19
CA GLU A 123 -7.01 -5.71 11.25
C GLU A 123 -6.82 -5.15 9.85
N THR A 124 -7.03 -3.85 9.67
CA THR A 124 -6.95 -3.22 8.34
C THR A 124 -5.51 -3.17 7.80
N ASN A 125 -4.54 -2.75 8.62
CA ASN A 125 -3.18 -2.43 8.13
C ASN A 125 -2.31 -3.66 7.96
N PHE A 126 -2.62 -4.77 8.65
CA PHE A 126 -1.77 -5.94 8.71
C PHE A 126 -2.51 -7.22 8.34
N PHE A 127 -3.50 -7.67 9.12
CA PHE A 127 -4.13 -8.98 8.89
C PHE A 127 -4.79 -9.07 7.52
N GLN A 128 -5.53 -8.05 7.12
CA GLN A 128 -6.23 -8.07 5.85
C GLN A 128 -5.29 -7.88 4.65
N ALA A 129 -4.19 -7.14 4.81
CA ALA A 129 -3.15 -7.06 3.78
C ALA A 129 -2.49 -8.43 3.53
N ILE A 130 -2.23 -9.20 4.59
CA ILE A 130 -1.71 -10.57 4.49
C ILE A 130 -2.74 -11.49 3.82
N ALA A 131 -3.97 -11.52 4.32
CA ALA A 131 -5.02 -12.39 3.80
C ALA A 131 -5.29 -12.14 2.31
N LEU A 132 -5.32 -10.86 1.90
CA LEU A 132 -5.44 -10.49 0.49
C LEU A 132 -4.24 -10.97 -0.33
N THR A 133 -3.02 -10.72 0.17
CA THR A 133 -1.80 -11.16 -0.52
C THR A 133 -1.78 -12.67 -0.70
N GLN A 134 -2.11 -13.44 0.33
CA GLN A 134 -2.21 -14.90 0.26
C GLN A 134 -3.26 -15.35 -0.77
N THR A 135 -4.42 -14.69 -0.79
CA THR A 135 -5.49 -14.99 -1.75
C THR A 135 -5.05 -14.73 -3.19
N LEU A 136 -4.32 -13.63 -3.44
CA LEU A 136 -3.91 -13.23 -4.79
C LEU A 136 -2.56 -13.83 -5.23
N LEU A 137 -1.79 -14.42 -4.32
CA LEU A 137 -0.46 -14.99 -4.63
C LEU A 137 -0.48 -16.03 -5.76
N PRO A 138 -1.49 -16.92 -5.90
CA PRO A 138 -1.56 -17.83 -7.05
C PRO A 138 -1.62 -17.10 -8.40
N LEU A 139 -2.29 -15.94 -8.48
CA LEU A 139 -2.34 -15.13 -9.71
C LEU A 139 -1.01 -14.39 -9.95
N ILE A 140 -0.36 -13.93 -8.86
CA ILE A 140 0.94 -13.27 -8.95
C ILE A 140 2.01 -14.26 -9.41
N LYS A 141 1.94 -15.52 -8.99
CA LYS A 141 2.83 -16.59 -9.45
C LYS A 141 2.67 -16.93 -10.94
N LYS A 142 1.55 -16.55 -11.57
CA LYS A 142 1.37 -16.66 -13.03
C LYS A 142 2.02 -15.51 -13.81
N SER A 143 2.45 -14.45 -13.15
CA SER A 143 3.19 -13.35 -13.77
C SER A 143 4.64 -13.74 -14.03
N PRO A 144 5.23 -13.39 -15.19
CA PRO A 144 6.65 -13.58 -15.43
C PRO A 144 7.54 -12.68 -14.54
N ALA A 145 6.97 -11.62 -13.94
CA ALA A 145 7.70 -10.63 -13.14
C ALA A 145 6.78 -9.98 -12.08
N GLY A 146 6.34 -10.76 -11.10
CA GLY A 146 5.41 -10.31 -10.06
C GLY A 146 6.01 -9.25 -9.14
N ARG A 147 5.21 -8.25 -8.75
CA ARG A 147 5.61 -7.19 -7.80
C ARG A 147 4.56 -7.06 -6.71
N ILE A 148 4.98 -7.14 -5.46
CA ILE A 148 4.13 -6.91 -4.29
C ILE A 148 4.71 -5.71 -3.55
N VAL A 149 3.92 -4.65 -3.39
CA VAL A 149 4.30 -3.43 -2.69
C VAL A 149 3.40 -3.24 -1.49
N ASN A 150 3.97 -3.24 -0.30
CA ASN A 150 3.28 -2.96 0.93
C ASN A 150 3.49 -1.48 1.30
N LEU A 151 2.42 -0.67 1.29
CA LEU A 151 2.50 0.73 1.71
C LEU A 151 2.68 0.80 3.22
N SER A 152 3.93 0.93 3.62
CA SER A 152 4.35 1.11 4.99
C SER A 152 4.51 2.60 5.35
N SER A 153 5.26 2.89 6.37
CA SER A 153 5.58 4.23 6.84
C SER A 153 6.95 4.22 7.52
N ILE A 154 7.65 5.35 7.50
CA ILE A 154 8.85 5.54 8.34
C ILE A 154 8.52 5.26 9.82
N LEU A 155 7.27 5.50 10.23
CA LEU A 155 6.77 5.17 11.57
C LEU A 155 6.69 3.66 11.86
N GLY A 156 6.93 2.80 10.89
CA GLY A 156 7.14 1.35 11.10
C GLY A 156 8.60 0.98 11.32
N SER A 157 9.52 1.95 11.37
CA SER A 157 10.95 1.71 11.61
C SER A 157 11.25 1.67 13.11
N LEU A 158 11.53 0.49 13.63
CA LEU A 158 11.94 0.32 15.04
C LEU A 158 13.31 0.97 15.30
N THR A 159 14.22 0.88 14.33
CA THR A 159 15.55 1.53 14.39
C THR A 159 15.42 3.04 14.59
N LEU A 160 14.58 3.70 13.78
CA LEU A 160 14.40 5.15 13.87
C LEU A 160 13.60 5.57 15.11
N HIS A 161 12.66 4.75 15.58
CA HIS A 161 11.95 5.02 16.83
C HIS A 161 12.84 4.91 18.08
N ALA A 162 13.91 4.11 18.02
CA ALA A 162 14.85 3.92 19.11
C ALA A 162 15.99 4.96 19.13
N ASP A 163 16.24 5.66 18.03
CA ASP A 163 17.31 6.67 17.91
C ASP A 163 16.82 8.06 18.35
N PRO A 164 17.35 8.63 19.46
CA PRO A 164 17.00 9.98 19.92
C PRO A 164 17.29 11.10 18.91
N LYS A 165 18.12 10.84 17.91
CA LYS A 165 18.44 11.81 16.84
C LYS A 165 17.52 11.70 15.63
N SER A 166 16.66 10.69 15.62
CA SER A 166 15.72 10.47 14.51
C SER A 166 14.63 11.53 14.46
N PRO A 167 14.21 11.97 13.27
CA PRO A 167 13.10 12.91 13.12
C PRO A 167 11.75 12.38 13.59
N ILE A 168 11.63 11.06 13.80
CA ILE A 168 10.39 10.43 14.28
C ILE A 168 10.47 10.01 15.76
N TYR A 169 11.57 10.31 16.46
CA TYR A 169 11.75 9.87 17.84
C TYR A 169 10.60 10.26 18.77
N GLU A 170 10.08 11.48 18.65
CA GLU A 170 8.96 11.99 19.45
C GLU A 170 7.59 11.61 18.87
N MET A 171 7.53 11.02 17.67
CA MET A 171 6.28 10.64 17.01
C MET A 171 5.89 9.22 17.42
N LYS A 172 4.97 9.08 18.36
CA LYS A 172 4.54 7.78 18.91
C LYS A 172 3.05 7.59 18.71
N ASN A 173 2.67 6.90 17.65
CA ASN A 173 1.31 6.47 17.33
C ASN A 173 1.28 4.94 17.41
N PHE A 174 1.28 4.37 18.62
CA PHE A 174 1.65 2.99 18.86
C PHE A 174 0.87 1.97 18.03
N ALA A 175 -0.45 2.10 17.91
CA ALA A 175 -1.25 1.15 17.13
C ALA A 175 -0.84 1.18 15.65
N TYR A 176 -0.67 2.37 15.09
CA TYR A 176 -0.25 2.54 13.70
C TYR A 176 1.20 2.09 13.49
N ASP A 177 2.12 2.57 14.30
CA ASP A 177 3.56 2.29 14.21
C ASP A 177 3.82 0.79 14.29
N ALA A 178 3.23 0.11 15.28
CA ALA A 178 3.33 -1.33 15.45
C ALA A 178 2.71 -2.11 14.28
N SER A 179 1.58 -1.66 13.74
CA SER A 179 0.97 -2.30 12.55
C SER A 179 1.86 -2.19 11.32
N LYS A 180 2.56 -1.06 11.13
CA LYS A 180 3.49 -0.87 10.01
C LYS A 180 4.81 -1.63 10.21
N ALA A 181 5.29 -1.74 11.45
CA ALA A 181 6.43 -2.62 11.76
C ALA A 181 6.10 -4.09 11.49
N ALA A 182 4.90 -4.55 11.86
CA ALA A 182 4.43 -5.90 11.54
C ALA A 182 4.32 -6.13 10.03
N LEU A 183 3.82 -5.15 9.26
CA LEU A 183 3.76 -5.21 7.79
C LEU A 183 5.15 -5.25 7.16
N ASN A 184 6.14 -4.55 7.76
CA ASN A 184 7.54 -4.63 7.36
C ASN A 184 8.12 -6.03 7.60
N ALA A 185 7.83 -6.65 8.75
CA ALA A 185 8.20 -8.02 9.02
C ALA A 185 7.60 -8.99 7.98
N PHE A 186 6.31 -8.85 7.64
CA PHE A 186 5.68 -9.63 6.58
C PHE A 186 6.40 -9.48 5.24
N THR A 187 6.81 -8.27 4.88
CA THR A 187 7.57 -8.00 3.64
C THR A 187 8.86 -8.80 3.59
N ILE A 188 9.64 -8.82 4.69
CA ILE A 188 10.89 -9.56 4.80
C ILE A 188 10.65 -11.06 4.63
N HIS A 189 9.69 -11.61 5.40
CA HIS A 189 9.40 -13.03 5.41
C HIS A 189 8.87 -13.52 4.05
N LEU A 190 7.94 -12.79 3.43
CA LEU A 190 7.42 -13.17 2.13
C LEU A 190 8.47 -13.06 1.01
N ALA A 191 9.32 -12.04 1.07
CA ALA A 191 10.44 -11.92 0.12
C ALA A 191 11.43 -13.09 0.25
N GLN A 192 11.69 -13.56 1.48
CA GLN A 192 12.52 -14.72 1.75
C GLN A 192 11.88 -16.02 1.24
N GLU A 193 10.58 -16.20 1.45
CA GLU A 193 9.82 -17.36 0.95
C GLU A 193 9.85 -17.43 -0.58
N LEU A 194 9.71 -16.27 -1.23
CA LEU A 194 9.68 -16.16 -2.70
C LEU A 194 11.07 -16.02 -3.34
N ARG A 195 12.15 -16.18 -2.57
CA ARG A 195 13.52 -16.15 -3.10
C ARG A 195 13.71 -17.23 -4.15
N GLY A 196 14.39 -16.87 -5.25
CA GLY A 196 14.56 -17.77 -6.41
C GLY A 196 13.42 -17.71 -7.42
N THR A 197 12.37 -16.93 -7.14
CA THR A 197 11.31 -16.62 -8.11
C THR A 197 11.52 -15.23 -8.74
N ALA A 198 10.77 -14.93 -9.80
CA ALA A 198 10.76 -13.59 -10.42
C ALA A 198 9.97 -12.54 -9.60
N ILE A 199 9.36 -12.93 -8.44
CA ILE A 199 8.52 -12.04 -7.64
C ILE A 199 9.39 -11.21 -6.70
N LYS A 200 9.14 -9.89 -6.67
CA LYS A 200 9.77 -8.96 -5.72
C LYS A 200 8.74 -8.44 -4.74
N VAL A 201 9.11 -8.41 -3.46
CA VAL A 201 8.25 -7.95 -2.36
C VAL A 201 8.98 -6.85 -1.59
N ASN A 202 8.43 -5.64 -1.54
CA ASN A 202 9.07 -4.52 -0.85
C ASN A 202 8.07 -3.66 -0.08
N SER A 203 8.54 -3.00 0.96
CA SER A 203 7.81 -1.96 1.69
C SER A 203 8.12 -0.57 1.10
N ALA A 204 7.09 0.26 0.96
CA ALA A 204 7.17 1.63 0.49
C ALA A 204 6.89 2.62 1.63
N HIS A 205 7.78 3.58 1.87
CA HIS A 205 7.48 4.79 2.62
C HIS A 205 7.10 5.91 1.64
N PRO A 206 5.88 6.46 1.70
CA PRO A 206 5.44 7.50 0.76
C PRO A 206 6.02 8.90 1.07
N GLY A 207 6.61 9.10 2.25
CA GLY A 207 6.86 10.40 2.84
C GLY A 207 5.69 10.88 3.69
N TRP A 208 5.80 12.07 4.29
CA TRP A 208 4.70 12.74 4.96
C TRP A 208 3.96 13.63 3.95
N VAL A 209 2.77 13.19 3.55
CA VAL A 209 2.04 13.67 2.36
C VAL A 209 0.72 14.29 2.75
N LYS A 210 0.33 15.40 2.10
CA LYS A 210 -0.95 16.12 2.27
C LYS A 210 -2.14 15.28 1.84
N THR A 211 -2.50 14.32 2.65
CA THR A 211 -3.69 13.47 2.51
C THR A 211 -4.63 13.71 3.67
N THR A 212 -5.81 13.11 3.65
CA THR A 212 -6.72 13.11 4.82
C THR A 212 -6.04 12.55 6.08
N MET A 213 -5.12 11.59 5.91
CA MET A 213 -4.36 10.97 7.01
C MET A 213 -3.17 11.84 7.43
N GLY A 214 -2.40 12.37 6.48
CA GLY A 214 -1.20 13.15 6.77
C GLY A 214 -1.45 14.58 7.23
N GLY A 215 -2.64 15.10 6.95
CA GLY A 215 -3.05 16.46 7.30
C GLY A 215 -2.44 17.56 6.42
N PRO A 216 -2.92 18.80 6.60
CA PRO A 216 -2.50 19.94 5.75
C PRO A 216 -1.07 20.42 6.01
N GLN A 217 -0.49 20.06 7.17
CA GLN A 217 0.87 20.45 7.57
C GLN A 217 1.96 19.57 6.94
N ALA A 218 1.56 18.49 6.25
CA ALA A 218 2.52 17.63 5.57
C ALA A 218 3.31 18.43 4.50
N PRO A 219 4.63 18.21 4.37
CA PRO A 219 5.47 18.96 3.45
C PRO A 219 5.33 18.52 1.99
N LEU A 220 4.87 17.28 1.74
CA LEU A 220 4.80 16.73 0.38
C LEU A 220 3.39 16.80 -0.19
N GLU A 221 3.30 17.15 -1.47
CA GLU A 221 2.06 17.05 -2.23
C GLU A 221 1.71 15.59 -2.55
N VAL A 222 0.44 15.31 -2.83
CA VAL A 222 -0.03 13.95 -3.14
C VAL A 222 0.70 13.36 -4.35
N SER A 223 1.05 14.20 -5.33
CA SER A 223 1.80 13.82 -6.54
C SER A 223 3.19 13.23 -6.24
N GLU A 224 3.80 13.61 -5.11
CA GLU A 224 5.08 13.03 -4.68
C GLU A 224 4.88 11.68 -3.98
N GLY A 225 3.79 11.51 -3.26
CA GLY A 225 3.55 10.36 -2.40
C GLY A 225 3.33 9.02 -3.13
N GLY A 226 2.87 9.05 -4.37
CA GLY A 226 2.70 7.87 -5.21
C GLY A 226 3.99 7.29 -5.79
N LYS A 227 5.06 8.11 -5.86
CA LYS A 227 6.29 7.79 -6.60
C LYS A 227 6.99 6.53 -6.08
N THR A 228 7.16 6.39 -4.76
CA THR A 228 7.86 5.23 -4.19
C THR A 228 7.14 3.93 -4.51
N SER A 229 5.82 3.88 -4.32
CA SER A 229 5.03 2.67 -4.65
C SER A 229 5.10 2.34 -6.14
N ALA A 230 5.02 3.34 -7.03
CA ALA A 230 5.13 3.13 -8.46
C ALA A 230 6.53 2.64 -8.89
N GLN A 231 7.60 3.18 -8.31
CA GLN A 231 8.98 2.73 -8.55
C GLN A 231 9.15 1.25 -8.16
N LEU A 232 8.69 0.86 -6.96
CA LEU A 232 8.77 -0.52 -6.49
C LEU A 232 7.89 -1.48 -7.31
N ALA A 233 6.75 -1.01 -7.80
CA ALA A 233 5.84 -1.77 -8.66
C ALA A 233 6.41 -2.03 -10.06
N THR A 234 7.40 -1.26 -10.48
CA THR A 234 8.00 -1.34 -11.83
C THR A 234 9.49 -1.68 -11.82
N LEU A 235 9.98 -2.20 -10.68
CA LEU A 235 11.37 -2.65 -10.57
C LEU A 235 11.75 -3.63 -11.69
N PRO A 236 12.99 -3.55 -12.22
CA PRO A 236 13.52 -4.56 -13.10
C PRO A 236 13.69 -5.91 -12.39
N ASP A 237 13.96 -6.96 -13.14
CA ASP A 237 14.02 -8.33 -12.60
C ASP A 237 15.20 -8.56 -11.65
N ASP A 238 16.28 -7.82 -11.82
CA ASP A 238 17.44 -7.77 -10.93
C ASP A 238 17.27 -6.80 -9.74
N GLY A 239 16.13 -6.11 -9.66
CA GLY A 239 15.82 -5.18 -8.59
C GLY A 239 15.73 -5.83 -7.21
N PRO A 240 15.73 -5.01 -6.13
CA PRO A 240 15.71 -5.49 -4.75
C PRO A 240 14.40 -6.20 -4.39
N SER A 241 14.48 -7.12 -3.42
CA SER A 241 13.35 -7.76 -2.76
C SER A 241 13.64 -7.89 -1.28
N GLY A 242 12.63 -7.68 -0.44
CA GLY A 242 12.76 -7.72 1.01
C GLY A 242 13.33 -6.43 1.59
N GLY A 243 13.22 -5.30 0.88
CA GLY A 243 13.70 -3.99 1.34
C GLY A 243 12.57 -3.02 1.69
N PHE A 244 12.95 -1.97 2.40
CA PHE A 244 12.10 -0.84 2.75
C PHE A 244 12.68 0.43 2.12
N PHE A 245 11.88 1.17 1.35
CA PHE A 245 12.40 2.25 0.51
C PHE A 245 11.55 3.51 0.59
N HIS A 246 12.22 4.66 0.37
CA HIS A 246 11.63 5.95 0.06
C HIS A 246 12.37 6.57 -1.13
N LEU A 247 11.67 6.80 -2.24
CA LEU A 247 12.24 7.40 -3.47
C LEU A 247 13.56 6.74 -3.89
N GLY A 248 13.60 5.41 -3.91
CA GLY A 248 14.77 4.60 -4.30
C GLY A 248 15.86 4.48 -3.23
N ARG A 249 15.73 5.16 -2.08
CA ARG A 249 16.70 5.10 -0.98
C ARG A 249 16.22 4.10 0.08
N PRO A 250 17.10 3.25 0.62
CA PRO A 250 16.76 2.38 1.74
C PRO A 250 16.34 3.17 2.98
N VAL A 251 15.32 2.69 3.66
CA VAL A 251 14.90 3.15 5.00
C VAL A 251 15.24 2.05 5.98
N PRO A 252 15.83 2.34 7.15
CA PRO A 252 16.09 1.32 8.16
C PRO A 252 14.78 0.75 8.73
N TRP A 253 14.83 -0.54 9.12
CA TRP A 253 13.70 -1.28 9.69
C TRP A 253 13.31 -0.82 11.10
#